data_9140b82ce389e3626ec829dac7a5a232
#
_entry.id   9140b82ce389e3626ec829dac7a5a232
#
_cell.length_a   1.000
_cell.length_b   1.000
_cell.length_c   1.000
_cell.angle_alpha   90.00
_cell.angle_beta   90.00
_cell.angle_gamma   90.00
#
_symmetry.space_group_name_H-M   'P 1'
#
loop_
_entity.id
_entity.type
_entity.pdbx_description
1 polymer ?
#
loop_
_entity_poly.entity_id
_entity_poly.type
_entity_poly.pdbx_seq_one_letter_code
_entity_poly.pdbx_strand_id
1 'polypeptide(L)'
;MIKCGKYVLLSARPAAAALTEKQRNDFFPKGVVMKKFLPDIFFTVIGSALVGISLPMFTIPNDIAPGGVSGLATALAHITPWHVSVWTLLLNVPLLIGAWNLLGKRSLVFTVISTLLVSAFIELGARFLPEYRNDVLMAAFYGGILGGAGIGMLFARGISTGGTDLLALMLKKYIPNISSGTLLMAVDLSVVVFAVCVFRNIDVALYSAVTIFVMSRVIDALTQGVDYAKVVYVVTARGREVADALMGQLDRGTTIVPATGGYTGENKQLIITVTRRNVLSRTL
;
A
#
# COMPACT_ATOMS: atom_id res chain seq x y z
N MET A 1 26.23 32.82 3.58
CA MET A 1 25.15 32.31 4.45
C MET A 1 23.84 32.78 3.87
N ILE A 2 23.22 31.94 2.99
CA ILE A 2 21.96 32.27 2.28
C ILE A 2 20.82 31.84 3.19
N LYS A 3 20.02 32.79 3.70
CA LYS A 3 18.79 32.49 4.45
C LYS A 3 17.79 31.83 3.49
N CYS A 4 17.60 30.53 3.68
CA CYS A 4 16.67 29.70 2.90
C CYS A 4 15.24 30.04 3.28
N GLY A 5 14.46 30.48 2.30
CA GLY A 5 13.02 30.70 2.45
C GLY A 5 12.24 29.39 2.70
N LYS A 6 11.09 29.52 3.32
CA LYS A 6 10.19 28.40 3.69
C LYS A 6 9.86 27.51 2.47
N TYR A 7 10.18 26.23 2.55
CA TYR A 7 9.81 25.22 1.55
C TYR A 7 8.40 24.71 1.80
N VAL A 8 7.58 24.68 0.76
CA VAL A 8 6.26 24.06 0.80
C VAL A 8 6.29 22.83 -0.11
N LEU A 9 6.23 21.65 0.46
CA LEU A 9 6.07 20.38 -0.25
C LEU A 9 4.57 20.20 -0.58
N LEU A 10 4.17 20.57 -1.80
CA LEU A 10 2.83 20.28 -2.32
C LEU A 10 2.86 18.97 -3.12
N SER A 11 2.04 18.01 -2.72
CA SER A 11 1.78 16.81 -3.53
C SER A 11 0.98 17.18 -4.78
N ALA A 12 1.30 16.61 -5.93
CA ALA A 12 0.71 16.94 -7.24
C ALA A 12 -0.81 16.61 -7.38
N ARG A 13 -1.50 16.27 -6.29
CA ARG A 13 -2.93 15.95 -6.29
C ARG A 13 -3.94 17.12 -6.26
N PRO A 14 -3.64 18.35 -5.79
CA PRO A 14 -4.65 19.42 -5.79
C PRO A 14 -4.99 19.97 -7.17
N ALA A 15 -4.12 19.84 -8.17
CA ALA A 15 -4.42 20.33 -9.51
C ALA A 15 -5.53 19.56 -10.23
N ALA A 16 -5.68 18.26 -9.95
CA ALA A 16 -6.73 17.42 -10.52
C ALA A 16 -8.11 17.66 -9.87
N ALA A 17 -8.15 18.19 -8.64
CA ALA A 17 -9.40 18.50 -7.93
C ALA A 17 -10.05 19.81 -8.39
N ALA A 18 -9.28 20.69 -9.05
CA ALA A 18 -9.75 21.98 -9.55
C ALA A 18 -10.32 21.90 -11.00
N LEU A 19 -10.18 20.75 -11.67
CA LEU A 19 -10.74 20.55 -13.02
C LEU A 19 -12.26 20.35 -12.94
N THR A 20 -12.99 21.08 -13.77
CA THR A 20 -14.44 20.86 -13.94
C THR A 20 -14.68 19.43 -14.44
N GLU A 21 -15.85 18.86 -14.14
CA GLU A 21 -16.22 17.49 -14.51
C GLU A 21 -16.07 17.22 -16.02
N LYS A 22 -16.28 18.22 -16.85
CA LYS A 22 -16.09 18.17 -18.30
C LYS A 22 -14.60 18.04 -18.66
N GLN A 23 -13.73 18.84 -18.07
CA GLN A 23 -12.28 18.79 -18.31
C GLN A 23 -11.67 17.47 -17.82
N ARG A 24 -12.19 16.92 -16.71
CA ARG A 24 -11.79 15.61 -16.20
C ARG A 24 -12.19 14.47 -17.16
N ASN A 25 -13.36 14.57 -17.81
CA ASN A 25 -13.83 13.57 -18.78
C ASN A 25 -13.07 13.66 -20.12
N ASP A 26 -12.60 14.84 -20.52
CA ASP A 26 -11.80 15.04 -21.73
C ASP A 26 -10.35 14.57 -21.53
N PHE A 27 -9.80 14.72 -20.32
CA PHE A 27 -8.46 14.21 -19.95
C PHE A 27 -8.43 12.68 -19.75
N PHE A 28 -9.56 12.07 -19.36
CA PHE A 28 -9.71 10.62 -19.18
C PHE A 28 -10.86 10.09 -20.04
N PRO A 29 -10.64 9.86 -21.34
CA PRO A 29 -11.70 9.40 -22.24
C PRO A 29 -12.27 8.05 -21.78
N LYS A 30 -13.59 7.95 -21.74
CA LYS A 30 -14.36 6.77 -21.31
C LYS A 30 -14.03 5.46 -22.03
N GLY A 31 -13.30 5.51 -23.16
CA GLY A 31 -12.83 4.33 -23.92
C GLY A 31 -11.69 3.52 -23.27
N VAL A 32 -11.12 4.00 -22.16
CA VAL A 32 -10.00 3.31 -21.46
C VAL A 32 -10.50 2.17 -20.54
N VAL A 33 -11.80 2.06 -20.30
CA VAL A 33 -12.36 1.09 -19.35
C VAL A 33 -12.22 -0.35 -19.82
N MET A 34 -12.37 -0.64 -21.12
CA MET A 34 -12.24 -2.00 -21.65
C MET A 34 -10.79 -2.52 -21.73
N LYS A 35 -9.80 -1.64 -21.94
CA LYS A 35 -8.37 -2.03 -21.96
C LYS A 35 -7.78 -2.39 -20.59
N LYS A 36 -8.52 -2.18 -19.49
CA LYS A 36 -8.03 -2.44 -18.12
C LYS A 36 -8.48 -3.79 -17.56
N PHE A 37 -9.42 -4.48 -18.20
CA PHE A 37 -10.01 -5.71 -17.64
C PHE A 37 -9.05 -6.91 -17.69
N LEU A 38 -8.35 -7.09 -18.79
CA LEU A 38 -7.40 -8.20 -18.98
C LEU A 38 -6.22 -8.14 -17.99
N PRO A 39 -5.55 -6.99 -17.80
CA PRO A 39 -4.52 -6.89 -16.76
C PRO A 39 -5.07 -7.09 -15.35
N ASP A 40 -6.31 -6.67 -15.03
CA ASP A 40 -6.87 -6.90 -13.69
C ASP A 40 -7.05 -8.39 -13.41
N ILE A 41 -7.53 -9.18 -14.38
CA ILE A 41 -7.63 -10.64 -14.26
C ILE A 41 -6.24 -11.24 -14.01
N PHE A 42 -5.24 -10.86 -14.80
CA PHE A 42 -3.87 -11.35 -14.67
C PHE A 42 -3.30 -11.08 -13.28
N PHE A 43 -3.39 -9.81 -12.80
CA PHE A 43 -2.91 -9.45 -11.48
C PHE A 43 -3.71 -10.13 -10.36
N THR A 44 -5.02 -10.34 -10.54
CA THR A 44 -5.85 -11.04 -9.56
C THR A 44 -5.46 -12.50 -9.45
N VAL A 45 -5.28 -13.21 -10.56
CA VAL A 45 -4.91 -14.63 -10.54
C VAL A 45 -3.52 -14.84 -9.96
N ILE A 46 -2.51 -14.09 -10.46
CA ILE A 46 -1.13 -14.24 -9.99
C ILE A 46 -0.99 -13.78 -8.55
N GLY A 47 -1.57 -12.62 -8.19
CA GLY A 47 -1.53 -12.12 -6.82
C GLY A 47 -2.18 -13.09 -5.84
N SER A 48 -3.36 -13.64 -6.18
CA SER A 48 -4.03 -14.66 -5.37
C SER A 48 -3.24 -15.96 -5.27
N ALA A 49 -2.57 -16.38 -6.34
CA ALA A 49 -1.72 -17.57 -6.33
C ALA A 49 -0.51 -17.39 -5.39
N LEU A 50 0.18 -16.24 -5.46
CA LEU A 50 1.31 -15.94 -4.57
C LEU A 50 0.90 -15.95 -3.09
N VAL A 51 -0.23 -15.33 -2.75
CA VAL A 51 -0.78 -15.38 -1.39
C VAL A 51 -1.13 -16.81 -0.99
N GLY A 52 -1.85 -17.52 -1.87
CA GLY A 52 -2.31 -18.89 -1.64
C GLY A 52 -1.17 -19.91 -1.52
N ILE A 53 0.00 -19.66 -2.12
CA ILE A 53 1.20 -20.48 -1.98
C ILE A 53 1.97 -20.12 -0.70
N SER A 54 2.07 -18.82 -0.39
CA SER A 54 2.80 -18.34 0.78
C SER A 54 2.28 -18.92 2.09
N LEU A 55 0.96 -19.02 2.24
CA LEU A 55 0.32 -19.45 3.48
C LEU A 55 0.62 -20.92 3.82
N PRO A 56 0.30 -21.92 2.97
CA PRO A 56 0.51 -23.33 3.29
C PRO A 56 1.98 -23.74 3.28
N MET A 57 2.84 -23.03 2.55
CA MET A 57 4.25 -23.37 2.46
C MET A 57 5.08 -22.83 3.64
N PHE A 58 4.80 -21.60 4.09
CA PHE A 58 5.67 -20.92 5.06
C PHE A 58 4.98 -20.57 6.37
N THR A 59 3.76 -19.98 6.35
CA THR A 59 3.18 -19.38 7.55
C THR A 59 2.39 -20.38 8.37
N ILE A 60 1.49 -21.15 7.77
CA ILE A 60 0.66 -22.13 8.47
C ILE A 60 1.48 -23.22 9.17
N PRO A 61 2.49 -23.85 8.50
CA PRO A 61 3.26 -24.92 9.13
C PRO A 61 4.13 -24.47 10.33
N ASN A 62 4.39 -23.18 10.44
CA ASN A 62 5.24 -22.59 11.50
C ASN A 62 4.43 -21.79 12.54
N ASP A 63 3.11 -21.94 12.57
CA ASP A 63 2.20 -21.23 13.48
C ASP A 63 2.36 -19.70 13.44
N ILE A 64 2.84 -19.16 12.29
CA ILE A 64 2.99 -17.74 12.09
C ILE A 64 1.59 -17.17 11.77
N ALA A 65 1.09 -16.27 12.61
CA ALA A 65 -0.16 -15.58 12.35
C ALA A 65 0.10 -14.47 11.30
N PRO A 66 -0.44 -14.58 10.08
CA PRO A 66 -0.21 -13.55 9.05
C PRO A 66 -0.94 -12.23 9.36
N GLY A 67 -1.47 -12.07 10.56
CA GLY A 67 -2.36 -10.97 10.93
C GLY A 67 -3.77 -11.20 10.38
N GLY A 68 -4.49 -10.12 10.16
CA GLY A 68 -5.73 -10.17 9.43
C GLY A 68 -6.99 -10.45 10.25
N VAL A 69 -8.12 -10.40 9.55
CA VAL A 69 -9.44 -10.71 10.13
C VAL A 69 -9.49 -12.14 10.68
N SER A 70 -8.81 -13.08 10.03
CA SER A 70 -8.75 -14.48 10.50
C SER A 70 -8.03 -14.61 11.85
N GLY A 71 -6.93 -13.87 12.06
CA GLY A 71 -6.24 -13.83 13.34
C GLY A 71 -7.11 -13.26 14.45
N LEU A 72 -7.82 -12.14 14.17
CA LEU A 72 -8.77 -11.56 15.10
C LEU A 72 -9.94 -12.51 15.39
N ALA A 73 -10.50 -13.16 14.36
CA ALA A 73 -11.59 -14.12 14.52
C ALA A 73 -11.18 -15.33 15.38
N THR A 74 -9.94 -15.83 15.21
CA THR A 74 -9.40 -16.92 16.02
C THR A 74 -9.24 -16.50 17.48
N ALA A 75 -8.70 -15.31 17.73
CA ALA A 75 -8.56 -14.78 19.09
C ALA A 75 -9.93 -14.54 19.78
N LEU A 76 -10.92 -14.04 19.05
CA LEU A 76 -12.28 -13.87 19.56
C LEU A 76 -12.98 -15.21 19.82
N ALA A 77 -12.77 -16.21 18.96
CA ALA A 77 -13.32 -17.55 19.17
C ALA A 77 -12.72 -18.25 20.40
N HIS A 78 -11.49 -17.91 20.77
CA HIS A 78 -10.86 -18.45 21.98
C HIS A 78 -11.51 -17.94 23.28
N ILE A 79 -11.99 -16.71 23.30
CA ILE A 79 -12.61 -16.08 24.50
C ILE A 79 -14.15 -16.13 24.48
N THR A 80 -14.75 -16.65 23.41
CA THR A 80 -16.20 -16.76 23.25
C THR A 80 -16.61 -18.18 22.84
N PRO A 81 -17.86 -18.60 23.07
CA PRO A 81 -18.33 -19.94 22.65
C PRO A 81 -18.59 -20.07 21.14
N TRP A 82 -18.31 -19.04 20.34
CA TRP A 82 -18.61 -19.02 18.91
C TRP A 82 -17.44 -19.52 18.07
N HIS A 83 -17.76 -20.23 16.97
CA HIS A 83 -16.76 -20.75 16.04
C HIS A 83 -16.01 -19.61 15.28
N VAL A 84 -14.76 -19.86 14.90
CA VAL A 84 -13.93 -18.94 14.12
C VAL A 84 -14.64 -18.47 12.85
N SER A 85 -15.37 -19.37 12.16
CA SER A 85 -16.12 -19.07 10.93
C SER A 85 -17.20 -18.00 11.15
N VAL A 86 -17.88 -18.01 12.30
CA VAL A 86 -18.91 -17.02 12.63
C VAL A 86 -18.26 -15.64 12.80
N TRP A 87 -17.17 -15.56 13.56
CA TRP A 87 -16.43 -14.30 13.76
C TRP A 87 -15.84 -13.79 12.45
N THR A 88 -15.28 -14.68 11.63
CA THR A 88 -14.74 -14.30 10.31
C THR A 88 -15.83 -13.69 9.43
N LEU A 89 -17.01 -14.29 9.39
CA LEU A 89 -18.15 -13.75 8.64
C LEU A 89 -18.62 -12.42 9.21
N LEU A 90 -18.81 -12.34 10.53
CA LEU A 90 -19.28 -11.14 11.22
C LEU A 90 -18.35 -9.94 10.99
N LEU A 91 -17.03 -10.15 11.01
CA LEU A 91 -16.03 -9.11 10.77
C LEU A 91 -15.91 -8.73 9.29
N ASN A 92 -16.04 -9.68 8.37
CA ASN A 92 -15.92 -9.40 6.93
C ASN A 92 -17.16 -8.74 6.33
N VAL A 93 -18.37 -9.06 6.79
CA VAL A 93 -19.61 -8.46 6.24
C VAL A 93 -19.61 -6.92 6.31
N PRO A 94 -19.35 -6.26 7.45
CA PRO A 94 -19.30 -4.80 7.50
C PRO A 94 -18.17 -4.22 6.64
N LEU A 95 -17.03 -4.91 6.53
CA LEU A 95 -15.93 -4.47 5.65
C LEU A 95 -16.35 -4.51 4.17
N LEU A 96 -17.03 -5.56 3.74
CA LEU A 96 -17.54 -5.68 2.36
C LEU A 96 -18.61 -4.62 2.06
N ILE A 97 -19.53 -4.35 2.99
CA ILE A 97 -20.54 -3.31 2.84
C ILE A 97 -19.87 -1.93 2.75
N GLY A 98 -18.91 -1.64 3.62
CA GLY A 98 -18.14 -0.39 3.57
C GLY A 98 -17.34 -0.24 2.27
N ALA A 99 -16.73 -1.33 1.79
CA ALA A 99 -15.97 -1.36 0.54
C ALA A 99 -16.84 -1.07 -0.69
N TRP A 100 -18.09 -1.51 -0.71
CA TRP A 100 -19.04 -1.22 -1.78
C TRP A 100 -19.16 0.28 -2.05
N ASN A 101 -19.34 1.07 -0.99
CA ASN A 101 -19.52 2.52 -1.07
C ASN A 101 -18.20 3.27 -1.32
N LEU A 102 -17.08 2.75 -0.80
CA LEU A 102 -15.80 3.45 -0.81
C LEU A 102 -14.93 3.11 -2.02
N LEU A 103 -14.82 1.85 -2.39
CA LEU A 103 -13.89 1.37 -3.43
C LEU A 103 -14.55 1.17 -4.79
N GLY A 104 -15.89 1.08 -4.83
CA GLY A 104 -16.68 0.92 -6.05
C GLY A 104 -16.89 -0.55 -6.46
N LYS A 105 -17.93 -0.77 -7.28
CA LYS A 105 -18.42 -2.11 -7.68
C LYS A 105 -17.36 -3.00 -8.32
N ARG A 106 -16.49 -2.43 -9.17
CA ARG A 106 -15.42 -3.18 -9.85
C ARG A 106 -14.42 -3.76 -8.85
N SER A 107 -13.89 -2.94 -7.95
CA SER A 107 -12.94 -3.39 -6.93
C SER A 107 -13.55 -4.48 -6.05
N LEU A 108 -14.82 -4.34 -5.67
CA LEU A 108 -15.50 -5.34 -4.85
C LEU A 108 -15.67 -6.69 -5.57
N VAL A 109 -16.10 -6.69 -6.84
CA VAL A 109 -16.24 -7.94 -7.62
C VAL A 109 -14.89 -8.66 -7.73
N PHE A 110 -13.82 -7.94 -8.07
CA PHE A 110 -12.49 -8.54 -8.13
C PHE A 110 -11.96 -8.98 -6.75
N THR A 111 -12.33 -8.29 -5.67
CA THR A 111 -12.01 -8.71 -4.30
C THR A 111 -12.69 -10.04 -3.96
N VAL A 112 -13.97 -10.21 -4.27
CA VAL A 112 -14.67 -11.50 -4.08
C VAL A 112 -14.01 -12.61 -4.90
N ILE A 113 -13.70 -12.36 -6.17
CA ILE A 113 -12.98 -13.30 -7.02
C ILE A 113 -11.61 -13.65 -6.42
N SER A 114 -10.85 -12.65 -5.99
CA SER A 114 -9.54 -12.84 -5.35
C SER A 114 -9.64 -13.69 -4.09
N THR A 115 -10.64 -13.44 -3.23
CA THR A 115 -10.88 -14.23 -2.01
C THR A 115 -11.12 -15.70 -2.33
N LEU A 116 -11.96 -15.99 -3.33
CA LEU A 116 -12.23 -17.35 -3.77
C LEU A 116 -10.98 -18.03 -4.36
N LEU A 117 -10.21 -17.30 -5.18
CA LEU A 117 -8.96 -17.80 -5.75
C LEU A 117 -7.90 -18.08 -4.68
N VAL A 118 -7.72 -17.17 -3.71
CA VAL A 118 -6.79 -17.38 -2.58
C VAL A 118 -7.17 -18.64 -1.82
N SER A 119 -8.46 -18.83 -1.50
CA SER A 119 -8.93 -20.03 -0.79
C SER A 119 -8.66 -21.31 -1.59
N ALA A 120 -8.89 -21.28 -2.91
CA ALA A 120 -8.58 -22.41 -3.78
C ALA A 120 -7.07 -22.71 -3.86
N PHE A 121 -6.24 -21.68 -3.97
CA PHE A 121 -4.77 -21.84 -4.01
C PHE A 121 -4.19 -22.27 -2.66
N ILE A 122 -4.78 -21.90 -1.52
CA ILE A 122 -4.40 -22.42 -0.20
C ILE A 122 -4.65 -23.93 -0.14
N GLU A 123 -5.83 -24.38 -0.56
CA GLU A 123 -6.20 -25.81 -0.55
C GLU A 123 -5.29 -26.62 -1.50
N LEU A 124 -5.05 -26.09 -2.72
CA LEU A 124 -4.13 -26.73 -3.66
C LEU A 124 -2.70 -26.75 -3.12
N GLY A 125 -2.24 -25.64 -2.56
CA GLY A 125 -0.91 -25.51 -1.98
C GLY A 125 -0.69 -26.49 -0.82
N ALA A 126 -1.67 -26.63 0.07
CA ALA A 126 -1.60 -27.57 1.18
C ALA A 126 -1.50 -29.04 0.73
N ARG A 127 -2.02 -29.37 -0.47
CA ARG A 127 -1.94 -30.74 -1.02
C ARG A 127 -0.67 -31.03 -1.80
N PHE A 128 -0.13 -30.05 -2.52
CA PHE A 128 0.92 -30.28 -3.52
C PHE A 128 2.27 -29.63 -3.18
N LEU A 129 2.30 -28.66 -2.29
CA LEU A 129 3.54 -27.96 -1.94
C LEU A 129 4.16 -28.54 -0.68
N PRO A 130 5.51 -28.63 -0.61
CA PRO A 130 6.20 -29.03 0.59
C PRO A 130 6.07 -27.95 1.68
N GLU A 131 5.82 -28.37 2.92
CA GLU A 131 5.85 -27.49 4.07
C GLU A 131 7.30 -27.17 4.45
N TYR A 132 7.59 -25.89 4.64
CA TYR A 132 8.91 -25.45 5.12
C TYR A 132 8.89 -25.28 6.64
N ARG A 133 9.54 -26.20 7.37
CA ARG A 133 9.58 -26.24 8.85
C ARG A 133 11.00 -26.11 9.44
N ASN A 134 12.02 -25.89 8.60
CA ASN A 134 13.41 -25.95 9.05
C ASN A 134 13.81 -24.76 9.91
N ASP A 135 13.41 -23.55 9.55
CA ASP A 135 13.75 -22.31 10.24
C ASP A 135 12.55 -21.35 10.20
N VAL A 136 12.00 -21.05 11.37
CA VAL A 136 10.80 -20.23 11.52
C VAL A 136 11.06 -18.78 11.08
N LEU A 137 12.28 -18.25 11.31
CA LEU A 137 12.63 -16.89 10.88
C LEU A 137 12.71 -16.79 9.35
N MET A 138 13.29 -17.81 8.69
CA MET A 138 13.31 -17.89 7.23
C MET A 138 11.89 -18.07 6.68
N ALA A 139 11.05 -18.88 7.32
CA ALA A 139 9.64 -19.02 6.95
C ALA A 139 8.91 -17.69 7.07
N ALA A 140 9.12 -16.93 8.14
CA ALA A 140 8.55 -15.59 8.33
C ALA A 140 9.00 -14.62 7.23
N PHE A 141 10.27 -14.65 6.85
CA PHE A 141 10.84 -13.76 5.84
C PHE A 141 10.32 -14.09 4.43
N TYR A 142 10.41 -15.34 3.99
CA TYR A 142 9.95 -15.76 2.66
C TYR A 142 8.42 -15.74 2.55
N GLY A 143 7.71 -16.11 3.61
CA GLY A 143 6.26 -15.94 3.71
C GLY A 143 5.84 -14.48 3.55
N GLY A 144 6.55 -13.56 4.22
CA GLY A 144 6.35 -12.12 4.08
C GLY A 144 6.63 -11.60 2.68
N ILE A 145 7.68 -12.09 1.99
CA ILE A 145 7.99 -11.70 0.61
C ILE A 145 6.91 -12.18 -0.36
N LEU A 146 6.57 -13.47 -0.35
CA LEU A 146 5.59 -14.03 -1.28
C LEU A 146 4.19 -13.46 -1.03
N GLY A 147 3.74 -13.46 0.23
CA GLY A 147 2.45 -12.90 0.60
C GLY A 147 2.36 -11.41 0.29
N GLY A 148 3.43 -10.66 0.60
CA GLY A 148 3.54 -9.23 0.29
C GLY A 148 3.55 -8.95 -1.21
N ALA A 149 4.21 -9.80 -2.01
CA ALA A 149 4.18 -9.68 -3.47
C ALA A 149 2.77 -9.91 -4.01
N GLY A 150 2.07 -10.93 -3.52
CA GLY A 150 0.69 -11.21 -3.92
C GLY A 150 -0.26 -10.06 -3.57
N ILE A 151 -0.29 -9.63 -2.29
CA ILE A 151 -1.14 -8.51 -1.84
C ILE A 151 -0.74 -7.21 -2.53
N GLY A 152 0.55 -6.94 -2.72
CA GLY A 152 1.03 -5.74 -3.40
C GLY A 152 0.56 -5.66 -4.86
N MET A 153 0.55 -6.78 -5.58
CA MET A 153 0.00 -6.88 -6.94
C MET A 153 -1.51 -6.57 -6.96
N LEU A 154 -2.26 -7.09 -6.01
CA LEU A 154 -3.70 -6.81 -5.87
C LEU A 154 -3.94 -5.34 -5.53
N PHE A 155 -3.20 -4.78 -4.57
CA PHE A 155 -3.30 -3.38 -4.15
C PHE A 155 -2.96 -2.39 -5.24
N ALA A 156 -2.00 -2.71 -6.12
CA ALA A 156 -1.68 -1.90 -7.29
C ALA A 156 -2.88 -1.72 -8.25
N ARG A 157 -3.86 -2.64 -8.17
CA ARG A 157 -5.12 -2.59 -8.95
C ARG A 157 -6.33 -2.14 -8.12
N GLY A 158 -6.15 -1.85 -6.83
CA GLY A 158 -7.23 -1.51 -5.89
C GLY A 158 -8.10 -2.72 -5.55
N ILE A 159 -7.54 -3.92 -5.58
CA ILE A 159 -8.18 -5.20 -5.27
C ILE A 159 -7.61 -5.69 -3.94
N SER A 160 -8.38 -6.45 -3.17
CA SER A 160 -8.03 -7.02 -1.88
C SER A 160 -8.29 -8.53 -1.85
N THR A 161 -7.80 -9.23 -0.85
CA THR A 161 -8.15 -10.62 -0.57
C THR A 161 -9.37 -10.76 0.37
N GLY A 162 -9.92 -9.63 0.84
CA GLY A 162 -11.14 -9.62 1.67
C GLY A 162 -10.88 -9.82 3.16
N GLY A 163 -10.07 -9.04 3.78
CA GLY A 163 -9.75 -9.10 5.21
C GLY A 163 -9.33 -7.73 5.72
N THR A 164 -8.32 -7.69 6.62
CA THR A 164 -7.69 -6.44 7.05
C THR A 164 -7.03 -5.66 5.93
N ASP A 165 -6.60 -6.34 4.88
CA ASP A 165 -6.11 -5.73 3.66
C ASP A 165 -7.20 -4.90 2.94
N LEU A 166 -8.47 -5.35 2.98
CA LEU A 166 -9.60 -4.55 2.53
C LEU A 166 -9.77 -3.29 3.40
N LEU A 167 -9.66 -3.44 4.72
CA LEU A 167 -9.68 -2.30 5.64
C LEU A 167 -8.53 -1.32 5.35
N ALA A 168 -7.32 -1.83 5.10
CA ALA A 168 -6.16 -0.99 4.75
C ALA A 168 -6.40 -0.20 3.45
N LEU A 169 -7.01 -0.82 2.42
CA LEU A 169 -7.40 -0.12 1.18
C LEU A 169 -8.46 0.95 1.43
N MET A 170 -9.44 0.69 2.31
CA MET A 170 -10.44 1.67 2.69
C MET A 170 -9.80 2.84 3.44
N LEU A 171 -8.94 2.58 4.42
CA LEU A 171 -8.20 3.59 5.17
C LEU A 171 -7.30 4.44 4.26
N LYS A 172 -6.71 3.85 3.23
CA LYS A 172 -5.90 4.57 2.23
C LYS A 172 -6.66 5.69 1.54
N LYS A 173 -7.97 5.58 1.40
CA LYS A 173 -8.81 6.63 0.81
C LYS A 173 -8.92 7.84 1.73
N TYR A 174 -8.96 7.62 3.05
CA TYR A 174 -9.03 8.69 4.06
C TYR A 174 -7.66 9.25 4.41
N ILE A 175 -6.63 8.39 4.40
CA ILE A 175 -5.26 8.76 4.79
C ILE A 175 -4.31 8.52 3.60
N PRO A 176 -4.39 9.35 2.54
CA PRO A 176 -3.61 9.13 1.31
C PRO A 176 -2.10 9.30 1.50
N ASN A 177 -1.66 9.97 2.56
CA ASN A 177 -0.26 10.27 2.81
C ASN A 177 0.54 9.08 3.37
N ILE A 178 -0.15 8.10 3.98
CA ILE A 178 0.48 6.88 4.50
C ILE A 178 0.47 5.80 3.42
N SER A 179 1.53 5.01 3.33
CA SER A 179 1.63 3.91 2.35
C SER A 179 0.62 2.79 2.63
N SER A 180 0.24 2.04 1.59
CA SER A 180 -0.72 0.93 1.74
C SER A 180 -0.18 -0.19 2.60
N GLY A 181 1.11 -0.53 2.45
CA GLY A 181 1.77 -1.54 3.29
C GLY A 181 1.89 -1.08 4.74
N THR A 182 2.20 0.20 5.00
CA THR A 182 2.23 0.73 6.37
C THR A 182 0.86 0.71 7.04
N LEU A 183 -0.23 1.02 6.30
CA LEU A 183 -1.59 0.94 6.82
C LEU A 183 -1.96 -0.51 7.16
N LEU A 184 -1.65 -1.46 6.27
CA LEU A 184 -1.87 -2.87 6.52
C LEU A 184 -1.07 -3.34 7.74
N MET A 185 0.22 -2.99 7.80
CA MET A 185 1.07 -3.31 8.94
C MET A 185 0.50 -2.80 10.27
N ALA A 186 -0.01 -1.56 10.31
CA ALA A 186 -0.57 -1.00 11.54
C ALA A 186 -1.83 -1.76 12.00
N VAL A 187 -2.71 -2.12 11.06
CA VAL A 187 -3.90 -2.91 11.35
C VAL A 187 -3.52 -4.32 11.82
N ASP A 188 -2.64 -5.01 11.09
CA ASP A 188 -2.26 -6.38 11.40
C ASP A 188 -1.46 -6.48 12.71
N LEU A 189 -0.56 -5.53 13.00
CA LEU A 189 0.13 -5.48 14.29
C LEU A 189 -0.83 -5.27 15.45
N SER A 190 -1.88 -4.47 15.28
CA SER A 190 -2.90 -4.31 16.35
C SER A 190 -3.62 -5.64 16.62
N VAL A 191 -3.89 -6.43 15.59
CA VAL A 191 -4.47 -7.78 15.72
C VAL A 191 -3.50 -8.73 16.42
N VAL A 192 -2.21 -8.71 16.06
CA VAL A 192 -1.19 -9.53 16.71
C VAL A 192 -1.05 -9.19 18.19
N VAL A 193 -0.99 -7.89 18.54
CA VAL A 193 -0.96 -7.46 19.95
C VAL A 193 -2.17 -7.99 20.72
N PHE A 194 -3.37 -7.89 20.14
CA PHE A 194 -4.57 -8.47 20.75
C PHE A 194 -4.46 -10.00 20.91
N ALA A 195 -3.99 -10.70 19.87
CA ALA A 195 -3.80 -12.15 19.92
C ALA A 195 -2.79 -12.57 21.00
N VAL A 196 -1.70 -11.83 21.20
CA VAL A 196 -0.72 -12.07 22.29
C VAL A 196 -1.38 -11.97 23.65
N CYS A 197 -2.22 -10.96 23.87
CA CYS A 197 -2.93 -10.81 25.13
C CYS A 197 -3.88 -12.00 25.43
N VAL A 198 -4.44 -12.60 24.36
CA VAL A 198 -5.36 -13.75 24.47
C VAL A 198 -4.59 -15.07 24.63
N PHE A 199 -3.63 -15.34 23.76
CA PHE A 199 -2.93 -16.64 23.70
C PHE A 199 -1.69 -16.73 24.59
N ARG A 200 -1.16 -15.60 25.05
CA ARG A 200 0.05 -15.49 25.90
C ARG A 200 1.30 -16.15 25.31
N ASN A 201 1.39 -16.25 23.98
CA ASN A 201 2.55 -16.78 23.27
C ASN A 201 3.29 -15.63 22.54
N ILE A 202 4.47 -15.29 23.05
CA ILE A 202 5.28 -14.18 22.56
C ILE A 202 6.06 -14.57 21.30
N ASP A 203 6.50 -15.82 21.16
CA ASP A 203 7.33 -16.25 20.04
C ASP A 203 6.55 -16.18 18.71
N VAL A 204 5.31 -16.65 18.70
CA VAL A 204 4.39 -16.53 17.55
C VAL A 204 4.20 -15.09 17.14
N ALA A 205 4.07 -14.19 18.12
CA ALA A 205 3.92 -12.78 17.86
C ALA A 205 5.16 -12.13 17.24
N LEU A 206 6.35 -12.51 17.70
CA LEU A 206 7.61 -11.97 17.16
C LEU A 206 7.80 -12.38 15.69
N TYR A 207 7.60 -13.66 15.35
CA TYR A 207 7.69 -14.12 13.97
C TYR A 207 6.60 -13.53 13.08
N SER A 208 5.38 -13.38 13.61
CA SER A 208 4.29 -12.71 12.92
C SER A 208 4.62 -11.24 12.63
N ALA A 209 5.21 -10.53 13.59
CA ALA A 209 5.63 -9.14 13.40
C ALA A 209 6.71 -9.01 12.32
N VAL A 210 7.68 -9.95 12.26
CA VAL A 210 8.68 -10.01 11.17
C VAL A 210 7.99 -10.21 9.82
N THR A 211 7.08 -11.18 9.73
CA THR A 211 6.34 -11.46 8.48
C THR A 211 5.55 -10.24 8.02
N ILE A 212 4.79 -9.60 8.90
CA ILE A 212 3.98 -8.42 8.62
C ILE A 212 4.88 -7.25 8.20
N PHE A 213 6.02 -7.05 8.85
CA PHE A 213 6.97 -6.01 8.49
C PHE A 213 7.54 -6.20 7.09
N VAL A 214 8.04 -7.40 6.77
CA VAL A 214 8.57 -7.74 5.44
C VAL A 214 7.48 -7.59 4.38
N MET A 215 6.29 -8.13 4.63
CA MET A 215 5.13 -8.01 3.76
C MET A 215 4.79 -6.55 3.46
N SER A 216 4.74 -5.69 4.47
CA SER A 216 4.50 -4.25 4.34
C SER A 216 5.50 -3.59 3.39
N ARG A 217 6.80 -3.92 3.52
CA ARG A 217 7.86 -3.36 2.67
C ARG A 217 7.73 -3.78 1.21
N VAL A 218 7.39 -5.06 0.98
CA VAL A 218 7.17 -5.58 -0.38
C VAL A 218 5.93 -4.96 -1.01
N ILE A 219 4.83 -4.84 -0.26
CA ILE A 219 3.60 -4.16 -0.72
C ILE A 219 3.92 -2.72 -1.13
N ASP A 220 4.68 -1.98 -0.31
CA ASP A 220 5.02 -0.59 -0.61
C ASP A 220 5.92 -0.48 -1.84
N ALA A 221 6.88 -1.37 -2.01
CA ALA A 221 7.73 -1.41 -3.20
C ALA A 221 6.91 -1.63 -4.48
N LEU A 222 5.90 -2.51 -4.44
CA LEU A 222 5.07 -2.81 -5.61
C LEU A 222 3.99 -1.74 -5.88
N THR A 223 3.46 -1.10 -4.84
CA THR A 223 2.38 -0.11 -4.98
C THR A 223 2.87 1.29 -5.26
N GLN A 224 4.03 1.67 -4.74
CA GLN A 224 4.61 3.01 -4.89
C GLN A 224 5.83 3.05 -5.81
N GLY A 225 6.41 1.87 -6.11
CA GLY A 225 7.69 1.73 -6.78
C GLY A 225 8.87 1.87 -5.80
N VAL A 226 10.01 1.31 -6.17
CA VAL A 226 11.24 1.37 -5.37
C VAL A 226 11.86 2.77 -5.43
N ASP A 227 11.66 3.47 -6.55
CA ASP A 227 12.30 4.75 -6.86
C ASP A 227 11.23 5.79 -7.26
N TYR A 228 10.50 6.34 -6.29
CA TYR A 228 9.58 7.43 -6.62
C TYR A 228 10.29 8.78 -6.59
N ALA A 229 10.11 9.54 -7.69
CA ALA A 229 10.61 10.90 -7.81
C ALA A 229 9.73 11.87 -7.01
N LYS A 230 10.35 12.89 -6.42
CA LYS A 230 9.66 14.01 -5.80
C LYS A 230 9.85 15.26 -6.65
N VAL A 231 8.78 16.02 -6.79
CA VAL A 231 8.82 17.34 -7.38
C VAL A 231 9.11 18.35 -6.26
N VAL A 232 10.15 19.12 -6.44
CA VAL A 232 10.55 20.19 -5.50
C VAL A 232 10.17 21.54 -6.13
N TYR A 233 9.47 22.35 -5.36
CA TYR A 233 9.09 23.71 -5.74
C TYR A 233 9.89 24.68 -4.88
N VAL A 234 10.68 25.54 -5.52
CA VAL A 234 11.47 26.60 -4.83
C VAL A 234 10.99 27.96 -5.31
N VAL A 235 10.49 28.78 -4.39
CA VAL A 235 10.09 30.16 -4.69
C VAL A 235 11.21 31.08 -4.24
N THR A 236 11.79 31.85 -5.16
CA THR A 236 12.93 32.76 -4.88
C THR A 236 12.91 33.99 -5.78
N ALA A 237 13.57 35.07 -5.36
CA ALA A 237 13.82 36.21 -6.21
C ALA A 237 15.05 35.98 -7.13
N ARG A 238 15.92 34.99 -6.82
CA ARG A 238 17.16 34.70 -7.55
C ARG A 238 17.05 33.35 -8.26
N GLY A 239 16.01 33.19 -9.10
CA GLY A 239 15.69 31.89 -9.69
C GLY A 239 16.78 31.30 -10.57
N ARG A 240 17.49 32.13 -11.35
CA ARG A 240 18.55 31.68 -12.22
C ARG A 240 19.76 31.14 -11.45
N GLU A 241 20.21 31.84 -10.42
CA GLU A 241 21.33 31.39 -9.56
C GLU A 241 21.02 30.05 -8.88
N VAL A 242 19.79 29.91 -8.36
CA VAL A 242 19.35 28.67 -7.70
C VAL A 242 19.18 27.54 -8.72
N ALA A 243 18.68 27.84 -9.90
CA ALA A 243 18.54 26.84 -10.97
C ALA A 243 19.92 26.32 -11.44
N ASP A 244 20.88 27.22 -11.65
CA ASP A 244 22.24 26.86 -12.07
C ASP A 244 22.95 26.03 -10.98
N ALA A 245 22.78 26.40 -9.70
CA ALA A 245 23.30 25.63 -8.58
C ALA A 245 22.69 24.23 -8.49
N LEU A 246 21.37 24.09 -8.69
CA LEU A 246 20.68 22.80 -8.70
C LEU A 246 21.12 21.93 -9.89
N MET A 247 21.27 22.50 -11.07
CA MET A 247 21.76 21.77 -12.25
C MET A 247 23.22 21.32 -12.08
N GLY A 248 24.08 22.17 -11.56
CA GLY A 248 25.50 21.86 -11.36
C GLY A 248 25.75 20.83 -10.23
N GLN A 249 24.96 20.84 -9.16
CA GLN A 249 25.15 19.94 -8.01
C GLN A 249 24.40 18.60 -8.14
N LEU A 250 23.26 18.61 -8.81
CA LEU A 250 22.36 17.46 -8.84
C LEU A 250 22.25 16.78 -10.21
N ASP A 251 22.87 17.37 -11.23
CA ASP A 251 22.74 16.92 -12.63
C ASP A 251 21.27 16.67 -13.03
N ARG A 252 20.41 17.64 -12.72
CA ARG A 252 18.96 17.55 -12.95
C ARG A 252 18.44 18.81 -13.63
N GLY A 253 17.56 18.59 -14.61
CA GLY A 253 16.86 19.68 -15.27
C GLY A 253 15.98 20.48 -14.31
N THR A 254 15.95 21.78 -14.48
CA THR A 254 15.09 22.69 -13.74
C THR A 254 14.19 23.48 -14.71
N THR A 255 12.97 23.79 -14.29
CA THR A 255 12.06 24.68 -15.02
C THR A 255 11.81 25.91 -14.20
N ILE A 256 12.04 27.09 -14.78
CA ILE A 256 11.81 28.41 -14.14
C ILE A 256 10.49 28.97 -14.66
N VAL A 257 9.59 29.29 -13.74
CA VAL A 257 8.30 29.91 -14.03
C VAL A 257 8.22 31.29 -13.37
N PRO A 258 7.89 32.37 -14.07
CA PRO A 258 7.63 33.66 -13.45
C PRO A 258 6.46 33.54 -12.45
N ALA A 259 6.61 34.17 -11.30
CA ALA A 259 5.61 34.16 -10.23
C ALA A 259 5.54 35.52 -9.56
N THR A 260 4.39 35.86 -8.99
CA THR A 260 4.22 37.09 -8.20
C THR A 260 3.85 36.71 -6.77
N GLY A 261 4.48 37.33 -5.79
CA GLY A 261 4.15 37.12 -4.39
C GLY A 261 2.75 37.62 -4.08
N GLY A 262 1.84 36.70 -3.69
CA GLY A 262 0.43 37.04 -3.49
C GLY A 262 0.16 38.05 -2.36
N TYR A 263 1.09 38.18 -1.41
CA TYR A 263 0.99 39.15 -0.29
C TYR A 263 1.76 40.43 -0.55
N THR A 264 3.00 40.30 -1.09
CA THR A 264 3.91 41.45 -1.27
C THR A 264 3.80 42.09 -2.66
N GLY A 265 3.22 41.44 -3.63
CA GLY A 265 3.21 41.89 -5.04
C GLY A 265 4.56 41.77 -5.75
N GLU A 266 5.61 41.33 -5.06
CA GLU A 266 6.96 41.23 -5.61
C GLU A 266 7.09 40.21 -6.71
N ASN A 267 7.90 40.51 -7.74
CA ASN A 267 8.25 39.54 -8.77
C ASN A 267 9.19 38.45 -8.19
N LYS A 268 8.77 37.21 -8.29
CA LYS A 268 9.53 36.01 -7.87
C LYS A 268 9.61 35.02 -9.02
N GLN A 269 10.41 33.98 -8.83
CA GLN A 269 10.51 32.87 -9.76
C GLN A 269 10.25 31.58 -9.00
N LEU A 270 9.44 30.71 -9.60
CA LEU A 270 9.18 29.36 -9.12
C LEU A 270 10.06 28.40 -9.92
N ILE A 271 10.98 27.74 -9.24
CA ILE A 271 11.80 26.69 -9.83
C ILE A 271 11.14 25.34 -9.53
N ILE A 272 10.96 24.56 -10.57
CA ILE A 272 10.42 23.19 -10.51
C ILE A 272 11.55 22.25 -10.89
N THR A 273 11.91 21.35 -10.00
CA THR A 273 12.86 20.25 -10.31
C THR A 273 12.33 18.94 -9.81
N VAL A 274 12.67 17.85 -10.53
CA VAL A 274 12.28 16.48 -10.18
C VAL A 274 13.52 15.74 -9.69
N THR A 275 13.48 15.29 -8.45
CA THR A 275 14.64 14.61 -7.84
C THR A 275 14.22 13.31 -7.14
N ARG A 276 15.16 12.37 -7.01
CA ARG A 276 14.94 11.14 -6.23
C ARG A 276 14.99 11.46 -4.73
N ARG A 277 14.29 10.64 -3.92
CA ARG A 277 14.22 10.81 -2.48
C ARG A 277 15.61 10.89 -1.82
N ASN A 278 16.55 10.08 -2.28
CA ASN A 278 17.89 9.99 -1.70
C ASN A 278 18.76 11.26 -1.93
N VAL A 279 18.38 12.07 -2.92
CA VAL A 279 19.09 13.30 -3.28
C VAL A 279 18.42 14.53 -2.65
N LEU A 280 17.17 14.38 -2.18
CA LEU A 280 16.39 15.48 -1.63
C LEU A 280 17.06 16.14 -0.43
N SER A 281 17.74 15.38 0.45
CA SER A 281 18.47 15.90 1.61
C SER A 281 19.71 16.73 1.24
N ARG A 282 20.21 16.60 0.00
CA ARG A 282 21.31 17.42 -0.53
C ARG A 282 20.79 18.67 -1.27
N THR A 283 19.49 18.70 -1.57
CA THR A 283 18.83 19.79 -2.28
C THR A 283 18.28 20.85 -1.31
N LEU A 284 18.09 20.47 -0.04
CA LEU A 284 17.64 21.32 1.08
C LEU A 284 18.82 21.80 1.91
#